data_055ee3472a5a1e746bd9c1f98757d2bd
#
_entry.id   055ee3472a5a1e746bd9c1f98757d2bd
#
_cell.length_a   1.000
_cell.length_b   1.000
_cell.length_c   1.000
_cell.angle_alpha   90.00
_cell.angle_beta   90.00
_cell.angle_gamma   90.00
#
_symmetry.space_group_name_H-M   'P 1'
#
loop_
_entity.id
_entity.type
_entity.pdbx_description
1 polymer ?
#
loop_
_entity_poly.entity_id
_entity_poly.type
_entity_poly.pdbx_seq_one_letter_code
_entity_poly.pdbx_strand_id
1 'polypeptide(L)' 'MSLDPNFVTKEERERRLKAAQKETKVAKTISIPISYWALLDQVRNKLGKKNANEAIMYCIKDIGIEEGLES' A
#
# COMPACT_ATOMS: atom_id res chain seq x y z
N MET A 1 -25.65 5.35 -7.49
CA MET A 1 -24.59 4.60 -6.82
C MET A 1 -24.27 5.26 -5.49
N SER A 2 -24.43 4.54 -4.41
CA SER A 2 -24.14 5.11 -3.10
C SER A 2 -22.64 4.94 -2.82
N LEU A 3 -22.04 6.00 -2.32
CA LEU A 3 -20.64 5.96 -1.96
C LEU A 3 -20.51 5.72 -0.46
N ASP A 4 -19.72 4.73 -0.13
CA ASP A 4 -19.35 4.48 1.26
C ASP A 4 -18.55 5.69 1.75
N PRO A 5 -18.82 6.22 2.96
CA PRO A 5 -18.03 7.34 3.49
C PRO A 5 -16.52 7.05 3.54
N ASN A 6 -16.16 5.76 3.60
CA ASN A 6 -14.77 5.34 3.64
C ASN A 6 -14.23 5.00 2.25
N PHE A 7 -15.05 5.18 1.21
CA PHE A 7 -14.61 4.86 -0.14
C PHE A 7 -13.56 5.86 -0.62
N VAL A 8 -12.48 5.32 -1.17
CA VAL A 8 -11.39 6.12 -1.70
C VAL A 8 -11.08 5.64 -3.11
N THR A 9 -11.03 6.56 -4.06
CA THR A 9 -10.74 6.20 -5.46
C THR A 9 -9.29 5.75 -5.60
N LYS A 10 -8.99 5.10 -6.72
CA LYS A 10 -7.64 4.68 -7.04
C LYS A 10 -6.70 5.88 -7.12
N GLU A 11 -7.17 6.97 -7.74
CA GLU A 11 -6.39 8.19 -7.87
C GLU A 11 -6.04 8.79 -6.51
N GLU A 12 -6.99 8.75 -5.58
CA GLU A 12 -6.76 9.24 -4.23
C GLU A 12 -5.73 8.40 -3.51
N ARG A 13 -5.79 7.08 -3.65
CA ARG A 13 -4.83 6.18 -3.04
C ARG A 13 -3.42 6.43 -3.57
N GLU A 14 -3.30 6.62 -4.88
CA GLU A 14 -2.01 6.90 -5.50
C GLU A 14 -1.44 8.24 -5.04
N ARG A 15 -2.30 9.25 -4.89
CA ARG A 15 -1.87 10.56 -4.40
C ARG A 15 -1.35 10.47 -2.97
N ARG A 16 -2.05 9.73 -2.11
CA ARG A 16 -1.62 9.52 -0.73
C ARG A 16 -0.30 8.75 -0.66
N LEU A 17 -0.12 7.78 -1.55
CA LEU A 17 1.12 7.03 -1.62
C LEU A 17 2.29 7.94 -2.00
N LYS A 18 2.09 8.80 -2.99
CA LYS A 18 3.13 9.75 -3.40
C LYS A 18 3.49 10.71 -2.28
N ALA A 19 2.49 11.17 -1.54
CA ALA A 19 2.73 12.05 -0.40
C ALA A 19 3.54 11.33 0.68
N ALA A 20 3.21 10.06 0.95
CA ALA A 20 3.91 9.27 1.94
C ALA A 20 5.38 9.04 1.56
N GLN A 21 5.68 8.93 0.27
CA GLN A 21 7.05 8.74 -0.19
C GLN A 21 7.96 9.93 0.10
N LYS A 22 7.38 11.09 0.36
CA LYS A 22 8.15 12.29 0.70
C LYS A 22 8.45 12.39 2.18
N GLU A 23 7.85 11.55 3.00
CA GLU A 23 8.06 11.56 4.43
C GLU A 23 9.38 10.86 4.78
N THR A 24 9.89 11.16 5.97
CA THR A 24 11.10 10.50 6.47
C THR A 24 10.82 9.00 6.62
N LYS A 25 11.72 8.20 6.05
CA LYS A 25 11.57 6.75 6.07
C LYS A 25 12.42 6.15 7.18
N VAL A 26 11.86 5.15 7.83
CA VAL A 26 12.56 4.40 8.88
C VAL A 26 12.69 2.95 8.42
N ALA A 27 13.92 2.46 8.39
CA ALA A 27 14.19 1.08 8.00
C ALA A 27 13.99 0.16 9.20
N LYS A 28 13.24 -0.92 9.00
CA LYS A 28 13.03 -1.95 10.01
C LYS A 28 13.11 -3.32 9.36
N THR A 29 13.61 -4.29 10.10
CA THR A 29 13.72 -5.66 9.61
C THR A 29 12.39 -6.37 9.77
N ILE A 30 11.96 -7.05 8.71
CA ILE A 30 10.75 -7.87 8.72
C ILE A 30 11.15 -9.31 8.46
N SER A 31 10.63 -10.22 9.26
CA SER A 31 10.89 -11.64 9.10
C SER A 31 9.60 -12.35 8.72
N ILE A 32 9.51 -12.81 7.47
CA ILE A 32 8.33 -13.52 6.97
C ILE A 32 8.79 -14.71 6.13
N PRO A 33 7.91 -15.72 5.96
CA PRO A 33 8.26 -16.90 5.15
C PRO A 33 8.61 -16.54 3.71
N ILE A 34 9.43 -17.40 3.09
CA ILE A 34 9.83 -17.21 1.69
C ILE A 34 8.61 -17.14 0.78
N SER A 35 7.59 -17.96 1.05
CA SER A 35 6.36 -17.95 0.26
C SER A 35 5.67 -16.59 0.24
N TYR A 36 5.76 -15.86 1.35
CA TYR A 36 5.18 -14.52 1.42
C TYR A 36 6.00 -13.52 0.62
N TRP A 37 7.33 -13.68 0.59
CA TRP A 37 8.17 -12.83 -0.25
C TRP A 37 7.87 -13.06 -1.73
N ALA A 38 7.65 -14.32 -2.14
CA ALA A 38 7.27 -14.64 -3.50
C ALA A 38 5.91 -14.04 -3.85
N LEU A 39 4.96 -14.11 -2.92
CA LEU A 39 3.65 -13.52 -3.11
C LEU A 39 3.73 -12.00 -3.23
N LEU A 40 4.59 -11.38 -2.42
CA LEU A 40 4.80 -9.94 -2.48
C LEU A 40 5.29 -9.52 -3.87
N ASP A 41 6.19 -10.31 -4.47
CA ASP A 41 6.68 -10.01 -5.81
C ASP A 41 5.57 -10.08 -6.84
N GLN A 42 4.66 -11.05 -6.72
CA GLN A 42 3.50 -11.15 -7.59
C GLN A 42 2.56 -9.97 -7.40
N VAL A 43 2.34 -9.56 -6.16
CA VAL A 43 1.51 -8.41 -5.84
C VAL A 43 2.12 -7.15 -6.43
N ARG A 44 3.42 -6.98 -6.30
CA ARG A 44 4.14 -5.85 -6.87
C ARG A 44 3.91 -5.76 -8.38
N ASN A 45 4.06 -6.88 -9.08
CA ASN A 45 3.82 -6.93 -10.53
C ASN A 45 2.38 -6.63 -10.87
N LYS A 46 1.45 -7.17 -10.11
CA LYS A 46 0.02 -6.97 -10.34
C LYS A 46 -0.37 -5.50 -10.17
N LEU A 47 0.23 -4.82 -9.20
CA LEU A 47 -0.03 -3.41 -8.92
C LEU A 47 0.77 -2.48 -9.83
N GLY A 48 1.72 -3.00 -10.59
CA GLY A 48 2.57 -2.19 -11.45
C GLY A 48 3.54 -1.31 -10.68
N LYS A 49 3.96 -1.75 -9.51
CA LYS A 49 4.90 -0.97 -8.69
C LYS A 49 6.35 -1.30 -9.05
N LYS A 50 7.23 -0.34 -8.84
CA LYS A 50 8.64 -0.47 -9.22
C LYS A 50 9.43 -1.40 -8.31
N ASN A 51 9.10 -1.40 -7.02
CA ASN A 51 9.84 -2.19 -6.05
C ASN A 51 8.91 -2.64 -4.92
N ALA A 52 9.44 -3.53 -4.06
CA ALA A 52 8.67 -4.11 -2.97
C ALA A 52 8.21 -3.06 -1.95
N ASN A 53 9.03 -2.05 -1.70
CA ASN A 53 8.67 -0.99 -0.76
C ASN A 53 7.38 -0.28 -1.19
N GLU A 54 7.28 0.07 -2.48
CA GLU A 54 6.09 0.72 -2.99
C GLU A 54 4.87 -0.18 -2.88
N ALA A 55 5.02 -1.47 -3.18
CA ALA A 55 3.93 -2.42 -3.05
C ALA A 55 3.45 -2.55 -1.61
N ILE A 56 4.39 -2.62 -0.68
CA ILE A 56 4.06 -2.71 0.75
C ILE A 56 3.34 -1.44 1.20
N MET A 57 3.85 -0.29 0.84
CA MET A 57 3.22 0.99 1.20
C MET A 57 1.81 1.08 0.65
N TYR A 58 1.62 0.66 -0.61
CA TYR A 58 0.31 0.67 -1.23
C TYR A 58 -0.67 -0.23 -0.47
N CYS A 59 -0.24 -1.44 -0.12
CA CYS A 59 -1.08 -2.39 0.59
C CYS A 59 -1.46 -1.87 1.99
N ILE A 60 -0.49 -1.28 2.69
CA ILE A 60 -0.74 -0.72 4.02
C ILE A 60 -1.76 0.41 3.95
N LYS A 61 -1.60 1.32 2.99
CA LYS A 61 -2.55 2.41 2.81
C LYS A 61 -3.93 1.88 2.44
N ASP A 62 -3.98 0.88 1.56
CA ASP A 62 -5.23 0.31 1.12
C ASP A 62 -6.02 -0.29 2.30
N ILE A 63 -5.35 -1.08 3.11
CA ILE A 63 -5.98 -1.69 4.28
C ILE A 63 -6.33 -0.63 5.32
N GLY A 64 -5.44 0.33 5.53
CA GLY A 64 -5.69 1.42 6.48
C GLY A 64 -6.93 2.22 6.13
N ILE A 65 -7.12 2.50 4.84
CA ILE A 65 -8.30 3.22 4.36
C ILE A 65 -9.54 2.34 4.50
N GLU A 66 -9.44 1.08 4.09
CA GLU A 66 -10.55 0.14 4.14
C GLU A 66 -11.05 -0.08 5.56
N GLU A 67 -10.14 -0.13 6.52
CA GLU A 67 -10.49 -0.33 7.92
C GLU A 67 -10.81 0.97 8.66
N GLY A 68 -10.79 2.09 7.96
CA GLY A 68 -11.12 3.37 8.57
C GLY A 68 -10.07 3.91 9.52
N LEU A 69 -8.84 3.40 9.43
CA LEU A 69 -7.74 3.84 10.29
C LEU A 69 -7.08 5.10 9.76
N GLU A 70 -7.35 5.42 8.52
CA GLU A 70 -6.75 6.56 7.84
C GLU A 70 -7.84 7.45 7.27
N SER A 71 -7.76 8.72 7.56
CA SER A 71 -8.74 9.69 7.07
C SER A 71 -8.26 10.41 5.83
#